data_e25dddaefa1bca64efe15fdc847bcf90
#
_entry.id   e25dddaefa1bca64efe15fdc847bcf90
#
_cell.length_a   1.000
_cell.length_b   1.000
_cell.length_c   1.000
_cell.angle_alpha   90.00
_cell.angle_beta   90.00
_cell.angle_gamma   90.00
#
_symmetry.space_group_name_H-M   'P 1'
#
loop_
_entity.id
_entity.type
_entity.pdbx_description
1 polymer ?
#
loop_
_entity_poly.entity_id
_entity_poly.type
_entity_poly.pdbx_seq_one_letter_code
_entity_poly.pdbx_strand_id
1 'polypeptide(L)'
;MNSHIHTAAQKLAQGEVIALPTETVYGLAADASNSAAVAQIFALKNRPTNHPLITHISADADIGYWIDASRMSDEIWRLTNALMAAFFPGPLTLVLPKHPRIDASVTGGQDTIALRSPNQAVFQDVLSELARIKNTLNVGIAAPSANKFGRVSPTHAEHVRAEFGDAVWVLDGDASVIGIESTIVDLTSGVPRILRFGHVTPNDIERVTGIVPILPERMGSDVPRVSGSLLAHYAPTTPMVWSSAENINETSRVALYHSDDFALQDYEQAIRLPNNAIGYARGLYHALRTLDGYAAEQIVVETLPNDEAWYAVRDRLNRAVVGSHLSSHLGQNKLNKSEK
;
A
#
# COMPACT_ATOMS: atom_id res chain seq x y z
N MET A 1 -30.12 1.59 -3.38
CA MET A 1 -28.80 1.31 -2.72
C MET A 1 -28.25 0.03 -3.33
N ASN A 2 -27.00 0.00 -3.72
CA ASN A 2 -26.38 -1.20 -4.33
C ASN A 2 -26.33 -2.30 -3.25
N SER A 3 -26.90 -3.47 -3.51
CA SER A 3 -26.97 -4.58 -2.54
C SER A 3 -25.58 -5.03 -2.04
N HIS A 4 -24.55 -4.92 -2.89
CA HIS A 4 -23.19 -5.30 -2.54
C HIS A 4 -22.53 -4.33 -1.53
N ILE A 5 -22.81 -3.01 -1.63
CA ILE A 5 -22.34 -2.01 -0.67
C ILE A 5 -22.93 -2.27 0.70
N HIS A 6 -24.25 -2.50 0.76
CA HIS A 6 -24.94 -2.84 2.01
C HIS A 6 -24.37 -4.13 2.63
N THR A 7 -24.16 -5.18 1.82
CA THR A 7 -23.56 -6.44 2.28
C THR A 7 -22.14 -6.21 2.82
N ALA A 8 -21.29 -5.42 2.14
CA ALA A 8 -19.96 -5.10 2.60
C ALA A 8 -19.96 -4.40 3.97
N ALA A 9 -20.82 -3.37 4.11
CA ALA A 9 -20.93 -2.63 5.36
C ALA A 9 -21.49 -3.49 6.51
N GLN A 10 -22.46 -4.40 6.24
CA GLN A 10 -22.94 -5.36 7.22
C GLN A 10 -21.86 -6.31 7.70
N LYS A 11 -21.06 -6.88 6.78
CA LYS A 11 -19.93 -7.75 7.12
C LYS A 11 -18.92 -7.06 8.02
N LEU A 12 -18.51 -5.83 7.67
CA LEU A 12 -17.62 -5.01 8.50
C LEU A 12 -18.22 -4.76 9.90
N ALA A 13 -19.51 -4.38 9.97
CA ALA A 13 -20.20 -4.14 11.25
C ALA A 13 -20.30 -5.40 12.12
N GLN A 14 -20.36 -6.60 11.51
CA GLN A 14 -20.35 -7.91 12.18
C GLN A 14 -18.94 -8.35 12.60
N GLY A 15 -17.89 -7.58 12.24
CA GLY A 15 -16.50 -7.90 12.57
C GLY A 15 -15.83 -8.86 11.59
N GLU A 16 -16.40 -9.03 10.40
CA GLU A 16 -15.73 -9.78 9.33
C GLU A 16 -14.65 -8.95 8.65
N VAL A 17 -13.63 -9.63 8.11
CA VAL A 17 -12.60 -9.04 7.24
C VAL A 17 -13.00 -9.29 5.79
N ILE A 18 -13.02 -8.23 5.00
CA ILE A 18 -13.37 -8.27 3.58
C ILE A 18 -12.30 -7.54 2.75
N ALA A 19 -12.31 -7.69 1.43
CA ALA A 19 -11.47 -6.89 0.55
C ALA A 19 -12.28 -5.80 -0.15
N LEU A 20 -11.74 -4.58 -0.14
CA LEU A 20 -12.34 -3.40 -0.75
C LEU A 20 -11.40 -2.78 -1.80
N PRO A 21 -11.96 -2.26 -2.91
CA PRO A 21 -11.20 -1.52 -3.90
C PRO A 21 -10.79 -0.14 -3.34
N THR A 22 -9.59 0.32 -3.70
CA THR A 22 -9.23 1.74 -3.61
C THR A 22 -8.60 2.18 -4.93
N GLU A 23 -8.45 3.49 -5.15
CA GLU A 23 -7.77 4.03 -6.32
C GLU A 23 -6.29 3.64 -6.39
N THR A 24 -5.69 3.24 -5.26
CA THR A 24 -4.28 2.83 -5.15
C THR A 24 -4.09 1.33 -5.31
N VAL A 25 -4.58 0.53 -4.37
CA VAL A 25 -4.56 -0.94 -4.36
C VAL A 25 -5.77 -1.47 -3.61
N TYR A 26 -6.16 -2.73 -3.78
CA TYR A 26 -7.18 -3.36 -2.94
C TYR A 26 -6.71 -3.48 -1.50
N GLY A 27 -7.58 -3.12 -0.55
CA GLY A 27 -7.34 -3.19 0.90
C GLY A 27 -8.02 -4.37 1.57
N LEU A 28 -7.33 -5.06 2.47
CA LEU A 28 -7.91 -6.06 3.38
C LEU A 28 -8.50 -5.33 4.58
N ALA A 29 -9.81 -5.18 4.61
CA ALA A 29 -10.56 -4.20 5.37
C ALA A 29 -11.23 -4.80 6.61
N ALA A 30 -11.11 -4.12 7.75
CA ALA A 30 -11.86 -4.37 8.97
C ALA A 30 -12.34 -3.05 9.60
N ASP A 31 -13.43 -3.10 10.36
CA ASP A 31 -13.83 -1.99 11.22
C ASP A 31 -12.71 -1.64 12.20
N ALA A 32 -12.16 -0.44 12.10
CA ALA A 32 -11.03 0.02 12.92
C ALA A 32 -11.35 0.11 14.42
N SER A 33 -12.64 0.15 14.80
CA SER A 33 -13.08 0.13 16.18
C SER A 33 -13.23 -1.28 16.77
N ASN A 34 -13.08 -2.33 15.95
CA ASN A 34 -13.19 -3.73 16.36
C ASN A 34 -11.80 -4.38 16.39
N SER A 35 -11.17 -4.43 17.56
CA SER A 35 -9.82 -4.99 17.73
C SER A 35 -9.72 -6.48 17.35
N ALA A 36 -10.80 -7.26 17.52
CA ALA A 36 -10.84 -8.66 17.10
C ALA A 36 -10.84 -8.80 15.57
N ALA A 37 -11.56 -7.93 14.85
CA ALA A 37 -11.53 -7.88 13.39
C ALA A 37 -10.17 -7.40 12.88
N VAL A 38 -9.58 -6.40 13.53
CA VAL A 38 -8.21 -5.95 13.21
C VAL A 38 -7.19 -7.08 13.40
N ALA A 39 -7.31 -7.87 14.48
CA ALA A 39 -6.42 -9.02 14.71
C ALA A 39 -6.52 -10.08 13.59
N GLN A 40 -7.72 -10.30 13.01
CA GLN A 40 -7.89 -11.20 11.87
C GLN A 40 -7.10 -10.74 10.63
N ILE A 41 -6.99 -9.41 10.38
CA ILE A 41 -6.14 -8.90 9.29
C ILE A 41 -4.69 -9.39 9.45
N PHE A 42 -4.12 -9.28 10.64
CA PHE A 42 -2.76 -9.72 10.90
C PHE A 42 -2.60 -11.23 10.71
N ALA A 43 -3.57 -12.03 11.18
CA ALA A 43 -3.57 -13.48 11.02
C ALA A 43 -3.67 -13.88 9.53
N LEU A 44 -4.63 -13.32 8.78
CA LEU A 44 -4.82 -13.62 7.35
C LEU A 44 -3.58 -13.29 6.52
N LYS A 45 -2.89 -12.20 6.86
CA LYS A 45 -1.69 -11.74 6.14
C LYS A 45 -0.38 -12.41 6.59
N ASN A 46 -0.35 -13.12 7.72
CA ASN A 46 0.87 -13.50 8.44
C ASN A 46 1.77 -12.28 8.72
N ARG A 47 1.14 -11.16 9.13
CA ARG A 47 1.79 -9.88 9.39
C ARG A 47 2.11 -9.71 10.87
N PRO A 48 3.31 -9.23 11.27
CA PRO A 48 3.59 -8.89 12.65
C PRO A 48 2.65 -7.79 13.18
N THR A 49 2.12 -7.98 14.39
CA THR A 49 1.11 -7.08 15.00
C THR A 49 1.64 -5.70 15.38
N ASN A 50 2.96 -5.54 15.49
CA ASN A 50 3.62 -4.26 15.75
C ASN A 50 3.74 -3.36 14.51
N HIS A 51 3.26 -3.80 13.33
CA HIS A 51 3.21 -2.98 12.12
C HIS A 51 1.87 -2.24 12.05
N PRO A 52 1.85 -0.89 12.06
CA PRO A 52 0.62 -0.12 12.04
C PRO A 52 -0.16 -0.32 10.73
N LEU A 53 -1.46 -0.09 10.81
CA LEU A 53 -2.38 -0.07 9.69
C LEU A 53 -2.76 1.38 9.36
N ILE A 54 -3.17 1.62 8.12
CA ILE A 54 -3.78 2.89 7.72
C ILE A 54 -5.27 2.79 8.02
N THR A 55 -5.79 3.78 8.74
CA THR A 55 -7.23 3.96 8.95
C THR A 55 -7.81 4.83 7.86
N HIS A 56 -8.75 4.27 7.12
CA HIS A 56 -9.45 4.96 6.04
C HIS A 56 -10.75 5.56 6.58
N ILE A 57 -10.96 6.85 6.33
CA ILE A 57 -12.10 7.65 6.80
C ILE A 57 -12.86 8.23 5.61
N SER A 58 -14.10 8.65 5.81
CA SER A 58 -14.86 9.34 4.77
C SER A 58 -14.25 10.71 4.46
N ALA A 59 -14.63 11.26 3.29
CA ALA A 59 -14.09 12.55 2.83
C ALA A 59 -14.50 13.73 3.73
N ASP A 60 -15.65 13.60 4.40
CA ASP A 60 -16.26 14.58 5.31
C ASP A 60 -16.07 14.24 6.79
N ALA A 61 -15.22 13.25 7.11
CA ALA A 61 -14.99 12.83 8.50
C ALA A 61 -14.34 13.94 9.34
N ASP A 62 -14.82 14.09 10.57
CA ASP A 62 -14.11 14.88 11.59
C ASP A 62 -12.85 14.13 12.04
N ILE A 63 -11.67 14.61 11.64
CA ILE A 63 -10.40 14.02 12.06
C ILE A 63 -10.15 14.16 13.56
N GLY A 64 -10.78 15.14 14.24
CA GLY A 64 -10.66 15.35 15.69
C GLY A 64 -11.08 14.13 16.53
N TYR A 65 -11.89 13.23 15.97
CA TYR A 65 -12.16 11.96 16.62
C TYR A 65 -10.93 11.07 16.73
N TRP A 66 -10.06 11.10 15.72
CA TRP A 66 -8.93 10.18 15.55
C TRP A 66 -7.62 10.69 16.14
N ILE A 67 -7.45 12.02 16.22
CA ILE A 67 -6.20 12.67 16.60
C ILE A 67 -6.27 13.29 17.98
N ASP A 68 -5.12 13.39 18.64
CA ASP A 68 -4.95 14.13 19.90
C ASP A 68 -4.70 15.61 19.60
N ALA A 69 -5.75 16.41 19.65
CA ALA A 69 -5.69 17.85 19.38
C ALA A 69 -4.75 18.60 20.34
N SER A 70 -4.53 18.09 21.56
CA SER A 70 -3.61 18.73 22.53
C SER A 70 -2.14 18.64 22.13
N ARG A 71 -1.81 17.73 21.21
CA ARG A 71 -0.47 17.53 20.66
C ARG A 71 -0.30 18.14 19.26
N MET A 72 -1.33 18.83 18.76
CA MET A 72 -1.34 19.51 17.46
C MET A 72 -0.97 20.97 17.64
N SER A 73 0.29 21.35 17.34
CA SER A 73 0.66 22.77 17.25
C SER A 73 -0.06 23.47 16.11
N ASP A 74 -0.10 24.80 16.11
CA ASP A 74 -0.68 25.60 15.03
C ASP A 74 -0.07 25.22 13.66
N GLU A 75 1.22 24.95 13.63
CA GLU A 75 1.93 24.55 12.41
C GLU A 75 1.49 23.16 11.93
N ILE A 76 1.36 22.17 12.84
CA ILE A 76 0.85 20.84 12.47
C ILE A 76 -0.59 20.96 11.93
N TRP A 77 -1.44 21.77 12.55
CA TRP A 77 -2.79 22.04 12.05
C TRP A 77 -2.77 22.70 10.67
N ARG A 78 -1.94 23.72 10.47
CA ARG A 78 -1.81 24.41 9.17
C ARG A 78 -1.43 23.43 8.06
N LEU A 79 -0.40 22.60 8.29
CA LEU A 79 0.09 21.60 7.35
C LEU A 79 -0.98 20.53 7.07
N THR A 80 -1.63 20.01 8.12
CA THR A 80 -2.69 19.00 8.01
C THR A 80 -3.83 19.51 7.15
N ASN A 81 -4.35 20.69 7.45
CA ASN A 81 -5.47 21.28 6.70
C ASN A 81 -5.11 21.58 5.24
N ALA A 82 -3.89 22.09 4.98
CA ALA A 82 -3.44 22.37 3.63
C ALA A 82 -3.34 21.08 2.78
N LEU A 83 -2.73 20.03 3.33
CA LEU A 83 -2.56 18.76 2.63
C LEU A 83 -3.89 18.01 2.46
N MET A 84 -4.77 18.04 3.47
CA MET A 84 -6.10 17.46 3.33
C MET A 84 -6.93 18.18 2.26
N ALA A 85 -6.94 19.51 2.27
CA ALA A 85 -7.67 20.29 1.27
C ALA A 85 -7.20 20.03 -0.17
N ALA A 86 -5.90 19.72 -0.35
CA ALA A 86 -5.31 19.45 -1.65
C ALA A 86 -5.49 18.01 -2.13
N PHE A 87 -5.48 17.02 -1.20
CA PHE A 87 -5.29 15.62 -1.56
C PHE A 87 -6.29 14.64 -0.91
N PHE A 88 -7.26 15.10 -0.10
CA PHE A 88 -8.35 14.27 0.39
C PHE A 88 -9.66 14.61 -0.30
N PRO A 89 -10.42 13.63 -0.76
CA PRO A 89 -10.07 12.23 -0.87
C PRO A 89 -8.99 11.98 -1.94
N GLY A 90 -8.04 11.06 -1.66
CA GLY A 90 -6.96 10.76 -2.60
C GLY A 90 -5.83 9.88 -2.05
N PRO A 91 -4.71 9.81 -2.81
CA PRO A 91 -3.62 8.89 -2.56
C PRO A 91 -2.58 9.44 -1.56
N LEU A 92 -3.03 10.22 -0.57
CA LEU A 92 -2.19 10.71 0.53
C LEU A 92 -2.62 10.09 1.86
N THR A 93 -1.65 9.72 2.69
CA THR A 93 -1.83 9.28 4.07
C THR A 93 -1.05 10.22 4.98
N LEU A 94 -1.71 10.74 6.01
CA LEU A 94 -1.09 11.61 7.01
C LEU A 94 -0.88 10.83 8.32
N VAL A 95 0.33 10.93 8.89
CA VAL A 95 0.66 10.40 10.22
C VAL A 95 0.60 11.56 11.20
N LEU A 96 -0.28 11.42 12.20
CA LEU A 96 -0.65 12.44 13.17
C LEU A 96 -0.63 11.86 14.59
N PRO A 97 -0.54 12.69 15.65
CA PRO A 97 -0.69 12.24 17.03
C PRO A 97 -2.03 11.53 17.24
N LYS A 98 -1.99 10.30 17.78
CA LYS A 98 -3.17 9.45 17.99
C LYS A 98 -3.96 9.89 19.21
N HIS A 99 -5.31 9.99 19.09
CA HIS A 99 -6.16 10.18 20.27
C HIS A 99 -6.11 8.93 21.18
N PRO A 100 -6.05 9.08 22.53
CA PRO A 100 -6.00 7.94 23.47
C PRO A 100 -7.14 6.93 23.34
N ARG A 101 -8.33 7.34 22.85
CA ARG A 101 -9.48 6.45 22.60
C ARG A 101 -9.26 5.41 21.51
N ILE A 102 -8.30 5.63 20.61
CA ILE A 102 -8.05 4.74 19.48
C ILE A 102 -7.25 3.53 19.96
N ASP A 103 -7.74 2.34 19.64
CA ASP A 103 -7.13 1.09 20.04
C ASP A 103 -5.72 0.91 19.49
N ALA A 104 -4.82 0.40 20.31
CA ALA A 104 -3.41 0.21 19.96
C ALA A 104 -3.20 -0.82 18.84
N SER A 105 -4.14 -1.74 18.62
CA SER A 105 -4.05 -2.76 17.57
C SER A 105 -3.96 -2.15 16.16
N VAL A 106 -4.64 -1.02 15.93
CA VAL A 106 -4.60 -0.33 14.64
C VAL A 106 -3.26 0.34 14.40
N THR A 107 -2.64 0.85 15.46
CA THR A 107 -1.39 1.65 15.38
C THR A 107 -0.12 0.84 15.66
N GLY A 108 -0.24 -0.49 15.87
CA GLY A 108 0.89 -1.33 16.22
C GLY A 108 1.59 -0.89 17.52
N GLY A 109 0.81 -0.35 18.46
CA GLY A 109 1.28 0.14 19.75
C GLY A 109 1.92 1.53 19.71
N GLN A 110 1.89 2.25 18.57
CA GLN A 110 2.42 3.62 18.47
C GLN A 110 1.42 4.66 18.99
N ASP A 111 1.92 5.82 19.37
CA ASP A 111 1.15 6.99 19.80
C ASP A 111 0.80 7.93 18.61
N THR A 112 0.98 7.43 17.40
CA THR A 112 0.61 8.07 16.15
C THR A 112 -0.42 7.22 15.39
N ILE A 113 -1.23 7.87 14.55
CA ILE A 113 -2.21 7.24 13.66
C ILE A 113 -1.97 7.68 12.23
N ALA A 114 -2.12 6.74 11.29
CA ALA A 114 -2.08 7.00 9.85
C ALA A 114 -3.52 7.10 9.31
N LEU A 115 -3.91 8.27 8.83
CA LEU A 115 -5.24 8.57 8.30
C LEU A 115 -5.19 8.81 6.80
N ARG A 116 -6.18 8.30 6.08
CA ARG A 116 -6.39 8.54 4.65
C ARG A 116 -7.88 8.59 4.32
N SER A 117 -8.26 9.39 3.33
CA SER A 117 -9.57 9.30 2.69
C SER A 117 -9.39 8.83 1.24
N PRO A 118 -9.78 7.59 0.87
CA PRO A 118 -9.60 7.08 -0.49
C PRO A 118 -10.50 7.79 -1.50
N ASN A 119 -9.98 8.09 -2.69
CA ASN A 119 -10.77 8.60 -3.82
C ASN A 119 -11.31 7.43 -4.66
N GLN A 120 -12.15 6.60 -4.04
CA GLN A 120 -12.84 5.48 -4.69
C GLN A 120 -14.30 5.48 -4.23
N ALA A 121 -15.21 5.71 -5.16
CA ALA A 121 -16.63 5.91 -4.85
C ALA A 121 -17.23 4.73 -4.05
N VAL A 122 -16.94 3.49 -4.48
CA VAL A 122 -17.43 2.28 -3.79
C VAL A 122 -16.93 2.20 -2.35
N PHE A 123 -15.68 2.61 -2.09
CA PHE A 123 -15.13 2.62 -0.72
C PHE A 123 -15.82 3.68 0.14
N GLN A 124 -16.07 4.88 -0.40
CA GLN A 124 -16.77 5.96 0.29
C GLN A 124 -18.24 5.59 0.59
N ASP A 125 -18.90 4.91 -0.36
CA ASP A 125 -20.26 4.40 -0.15
C ASP A 125 -20.32 3.34 0.97
N VAL A 126 -19.31 2.45 1.06
CA VAL A 126 -19.21 1.47 2.15
C VAL A 126 -18.99 2.16 3.50
N LEU A 127 -18.14 3.20 3.58
CA LEU A 127 -17.94 4.00 4.80
C LEU A 127 -19.26 4.67 5.23
N SER A 128 -19.98 5.29 4.29
CA SER A 128 -21.26 5.96 4.55
C SER A 128 -22.32 4.97 5.05
N GLU A 129 -22.39 3.79 4.44
CA GLU A 129 -23.34 2.75 4.84
C GLU A 129 -22.96 2.12 6.19
N LEU A 130 -21.66 1.95 6.47
CA LEU A 130 -21.16 1.49 7.77
C LEU A 130 -21.53 2.51 8.88
N ALA A 131 -21.39 3.81 8.59
CA ALA A 131 -21.80 4.88 9.50
C ALA A 131 -23.29 4.82 9.81
N ARG A 132 -24.13 4.59 8.79
CA ARG A 132 -25.57 4.40 8.94
C ARG A 132 -25.92 3.17 9.81
N ILE A 133 -25.29 2.03 9.56
CA ILE A 133 -25.52 0.78 10.33
C ILE A 133 -25.11 0.96 11.79
N LYS A 134 -23.96 1.59 12.03
CA LYS A 134 -23.42 1.82 13.39
C LYS A 134 -24.04 3.02 14.10
N ASN A 135 -24.87 3.79 13.40
CA ASN A 135 -25.49 5.03 13.91
C ASN A 135 -24.46 6.02 14.47
N THR A 136 -23.35 6.21 13.76
CA THR A 136 -22.27 7.15 14.14
C THR A 136 -21.48 7.57 12.90
N LEU A 137 -21.08 8.84 12.85
CA LEU A 137 -20.19 9.36 11.80
C LEU A 137 -18.71 9.03 12.03
N ASN A 138 -18.35 8.58 13.25
CA ASN A 138 -17.00 8.28 13.64
C ASN A 138 -16.61 6.84 13.26
N VAL A 139 -16.75 6.50 11.99
CA VAL A 139 -16.36 5.20 11.44
C VAL A 139 -15.02 5.31 10.71
N GLY A 140 -14.24 4.25 10.79
CA GLY A 140 -13.00 4.10 10.05
C GLY A 140 -12.76 2.64 9.69
N ILE A 141 -12.11 2.40 8.58
CA ILE A 141 -11.76 1.08 8.08
C ILE A 141 -10.24 0.94 8.13
N ALA A 142 -9.73 0.04 8.96
CA ALA A 142 -8.32 -0.34 8.94
C ALA A 142 -8.07 -1.26 7.75
N ALA A 143 -7.23 -0.84 6.80
CA ALA A 143 -7.00 -1.62 5.59
C ALA A 143 -5.55 -1.52 5.08
N PRO A 144 -4.69 -2.51 5.35
CA PRO A 144 -3.46 -2.74 4.57
C PRO A 144 -3.82 -3.31 3.20
N SER A 145 -2.87 -3.39 2.27
CA SER A 145 -3.07 -4.06 0.97
C SER A 145 -3.55 -5.51 1.13
N ALA A 146 -4.42 -5.99 0.23
CA ALA A 146 -5.07 -7.31 0.35
C ALA A 146 -4.21 -8.44 -0.26
N ASN A 147 -2.97 -8.59 0.20
CA ASN A 147 -2.02 -9.66 -0.14
C ASN A 147 -1.39 -10.25 1.13
N LYS A 148 -0.78 -11.43 1.05
CA LYS A 148 0.09 -11.96 2.11
C LYS A 148 1.27 -11.02 2.35
N PHE A 149 1.80 -11.00 3.57
CA PHE A 149 2.87 -10.09 3.97
C PHE A 149 4.11 -10.22 3.08
N GLY A 150 4.63 -9.09 2.60
CA GLY A 150 5.81 -9.02 1.72
C GLY A 150 5.55 -9.31 0.22
N ARG A 151 4.36 -9.80 -0.15
CA ARG A 151 4.02 -10.15 -1.54
C ARG A 151 3.55 -8.94 -2.34
N VAL A 152 3.44 -9.09 -3.67
CA VAL A 152 2.95 -8.07 -4.61
C VAL A 152 1.54 -7.65 -4.25
N SER A 153 1.29 -6.33 -4.14
CA SER A 153 -0.04 -5.80 -3.80
C SER A 153 -1.07 -6.05 -4.91
N PRO A 154 -2.35 -6.27 -4.57
CA PRO A 154 -3.40 -6.51 -5.54
C PRO A 154 -3.97 -5.19 -6.09
N THR A 155 -4.14 -5.10 -7.40
CA THR A 155 -4.77 -3.97 -8.10
C THR A 155 -6.09 -4.34 -8.77
N HIS A 156 -6.48 -5.62 -8.71
CA HIS A 156 -7.74 -6.16 -9.24
C HIS A 156 -8.35 -7.13 -8.21
N ALA A 157 -9.67 -7.29 -8.26
CA ALA A 157 -10.39 -8.23 -7.40
C ALA A 157 -9.90 -9.68 -7.58
N GLU A 158 -9.56 -10.07 -8.81
CA GLU A 158 -9.00 -11.40 -9.14
C GLU A 158 -7.67 -11.68 -8.44
N HIS A 159 -6.81 -10.66 -8.26
CA HIS A 159 -5.56 -10.81 -7.51
C HIS A 159 -5.83 -11.17 -6.04
N VAL A 160 -6.88 -10.60 -5.44
CA VAL A 160 -7.28 -10.91 -4.06
C VAL A 160 -7.86 -12.32 -3.97
N ARG A 161 -8.72 -12.71 -4.93
CA ARG A 161 -9.29 -14.06 -5.00
C ARG A 161 -8.18 -15.12 -5.18
N ALA A 162 -7.18 -14.84 -6.02
CA ALA A 162 -6.03 -15.73 -6.18
C ALA A 162 -5.19 -15.85 -4.91
N GLU A 163 -5.12 -14.80 -4.08
CA GLU A 163 -4.31 -14.78 -2.84
C GLU A 163 -5.00 -15.47 -1.66
N PHE A 164 -6.33 -15.32 -1.53
CA PHE A 164 -7.09 -15.73 -0.33
C PHE A 164 -8.19 -16.76 -0.61
N GLY A 165 -8.53 -17.02 -1.87
CA GLY A 165 -9.66 -17.90 -2.21
C GLY A 165 -10.97 -17.42 -1.57
N ASP A 166 -11.72 -18.35 -1.04
CA ASP A 166 -13.00 -18.09 -0.36
C ASP A 166 -12.85 -17.57 1.08
N ALA A 167 -11.61 -17.49 1.60
CA ALA A 167 -11.35 -17.00 2.97
C ALA A 167 -11.64 -15.50 3.15
N VAL A 168 -11.72 -14.73 2.04
CA VAL A 168 -11.99 -13.29 2.06
C VAL A 168 -13.06 -12.95 1.02
N TRP A 169 -14.17 -12.38 1.46
CA TRP A 169 -15.17 -11.84 0.56
C TRP A 169 -14.64 -10.56 -0.11
N VAL A 170 -14.77 -10.46 -1.44
CA VAL A 170 -14.21 -9.38 -2.24
C VAL A 170 -15.33 -8.54 -2.83
N LEU A 171 -15.40 -7.25 -2.49
CA LEU A 171 -16.21 -6.28 -3.21
C LEU A 171 -15.43 -5.83 -4.46
N ASP A 172 -15.94 -6.14 -5.63
CA ASP A 172 -15.35 -5.73 -6.89
C ASP A 172 -15.70 -4.26 -7.20
N GLY A 173 -14.71 -3.47 -7.58
CA GLY A 173 -14.85 -2.05 -7.89
C GLY A 173 -13.86 -1.60 -8.96
N ASP A 174 -13.64 -2.45 -9.96
CA ASP A 174 -12.70 -2.27 -11.05
C ASP A 174 -11.20 -2.27 -10.64
N ALA A 175 -10.33 -2.07 -11.62
CA ALA A 175 -8.90 -1.96 -11.41
C ALA A 175 -8.51 -0.66 -10.70
N SER A 176 -7.54 -0.72 -9.80
CA SER A 176 -6.96 0.47 -9.17
C SER A 176 -6.31 1.38 -10.20
N VAL A 177 -6.74 2.63 -10.27
CA VAL A 177 -6.31 3.58 -11.32
C VAL A 177 -4.91 4.17 -11.10
N ILE A 178 -4.38 4.11 -9.88
CA ILE A 178 -3.02 4.55 -9.53
C ILE A 178 -2.03 3.38 -9.55
N GLY A 179 -2.41 2.21 -9.01
CA GLY A 179 -1.66 0.96 -9.11
C GLY A 179 -0.55 0.75 -8.08
N ILE A 180 -0.20 1.76 -7.31
CA ILE A 180 0.74 1.69 -6.17
C ILE A 180 0.15 2.36 -4.94
N GLU A 181 0.69 2.06 -3.75
CA GLU A 181 0.19 2.60 -2.48
C GLU A 181 0.35 4.11 -2.37
N SER A 182 -0.46 4.72 -1.47
CA SER A 182 -0.44 6.15 -1.14
C SER A 182 0.93 6.66 -0.67
N THR A 183 1.22 7.93 -0.93
CA THR A 183 2.29 8.65 -0.23
C THR A 183 1.96 8.73 1.25
N ILE A 184 2.94 8.48 2.13
CA ILE A 184 2.77 8.65 3.58
C ILE A 184 3.64 9.81 4.03
N VAL A 185 3.00 10.80 4.67
CA VAL A 185 3.65 11.99 5.22
C VAL A 185 3.41 12.04 6.72
N ASP A 186 4.49 12.11 7.47
CA ASP A 186 4.47 12.36 8.90
C ASP A 186 4.56 13.86 9.19
N LEU A 187 3.64 14.36 10.00
CA LEU A 187 3.55 15.76 10.40
C LEU A 187 3.82 15.96 11.89
N THR A 188 4.08 14.91 12.65
CA THR A 188 4.20 14.98 14.13
C THR A 188 5.29 15.89 14.64
N SER A 189 6.30 16.18 13.82
CA SER A 189 7.41 17.10 14.15
C SER A 189 7.16 18.57 13.76
N GLY A 190 6.02 18.87 13.08
CA GLY A 190 5.77 20.20 12.50
C GLY A 190 6.51 20.47 11.19
N VAL A 191 7.22 19.48 10.65
CA VAL A 191 7.86 19.53 9.32
C VAL A 191 7.42 18.29 8.54
N PRO A 192 6.98 18.41 7.26
CA PRO A 192 6.59 17.25 6.48
C PRO A 192 7.76 16.27 6.28
N ARG A 193 7.58 15.00 6.66
CA ARG A 193 8.55 13.91 6.47
C ARG A 193 7.88 12.82 5.61
N ILE A 194 8.43 12.53 4.43
CA ILE A 194 7.90 11.46 3.56
C ILE A 194 8.41 10.12 4.07
N LEU A 195 7.53 9.31 4.66
CA LEU A 195 7.87 7.97 5.15
C LEU A 195 7.74 6.89 4.07
N ARG A 196 6.98 7.17 3.02
CA ARG A 196 6.80 6.29 1.85
C ARG A 196 6.47 7.13 0.63
N PHE A 197 7.22 6.97 -0.45
CA PHE A 197 6.88 7.56 -1.74
C PHE A 197 5.61 6.92 -2.31
N GLY A 198 4.79 7.72 -3.00
CA GLY A 198 3.58 7.32 -3.70
C GLY A 198 3.27 8.32 -4.81
N HIS A 199 1.99 8.41 -5.20
CA HIS A 199 1.56 9.26 -6.31
C HIS A 199 1.72 10.77 -6.01
N VAL A 200 1.53 11.21 -4.76
CA VAL A 200 1.80 12.60 -4.34
C VAL A 200 3.30 12.75 -4.17
N THR A 201 3.91 13.62 -4.99
CA THR A 201 5.36 13.81 -5.07
C THR A 201 5.89 14.76 -3.99
N PRO A 202 7.22 14.78 -3.71
CA PRO A 202 7.84 15.80 -2.86
C PRO A 202 7.51 17.23 -3.32
N ASN A 203 7.57 17.52 -4.62
CA ASN A 203 7.24 18.82 -5.19
C ASN A 203 5.77 19.20 -4.97
N ASP A 204 4.83 18.24 -5.02
CA ASP A 204 3.42 18.50 -4.69
C ASP A 204 3.25 18.92 -3.23
N ILE A 205 3.96 18.27 -2.31
CA ILE A 205 3.93 18.61 -0.89
C ILE A 205 4.54 20.00 -0.66
N GLU A 206 5.69 20.29 -1.25
CA GLU A 206 6.33 21.59 -1.17
C GLU A 206 5.42 22.70 -1.72
N ARG A 207 4.81 22.49 -2.88
CA ARG A 207 3.89 23.45 -3.51
C ARG A 207 2.69 23.78 -2.62
N VAL A 208 2.15 22.81 -1.88
CA VAL A 208 0.98 22.98 -1.01
C VAL A 208 1.34 23.57 0.35
N THR A 209 2.48 23.16 0.91
CA THR A 209 2.88 23.52 2.29
C THR A 209 3.80 24.72 2.36
N GLY A 210 4.53 25.03 1.27
CA GLY A 210 5.65 25.98 1.23
C GLY A 210 6.93 25.44 1.90
N ILE A 211 6.98 24.14 2.24
CA ILE A 211 8.12 23.52 2.93
C ILE A 211 8.60 22.31 2.13
N VAL A 212 9.91 22.27 1.84
CA VAL A 212 10.56 21.09 1.24
C VAL A 212 10.47 19.93 2.23
N PRO A 213 9.82 18.80 1.88
CA PRO A 213 9.70 17.69 2.81
C PRO A 213 11.03 16.97 3.02
N ILE A 214 11.22 16.41 4.22
CA ILE A 214 12.36 15.53 4.50
C ILE A 214 12.11 14.17 3.83
N LEU A 215 13.09 13.72 3.04
CA LEU A 215 13.01 12.43 2.32
C LEU A 215 13.51 11.26 3.18
N PRO A 216 13.13 10.01 2.89
CA PRO A 216 13.45 8.84 3.71
C PRO A 216 14.96 8.65 3.97
N GLU A 217 15.81 8.95 3.01
CA GLU A 217 17.26 8.78 3.10
C GLU A 217 17.94 9.76 4.08
N ARG A 218 17.23 10.82 4.48
CA ARG A 218 17.72 11.87 5.40
C ARG A 218 17.14 11.78 6.80
N MET A 219 16.36 10.71 7.08
CA MET A 219 15.70 10.55 8.38
C MET A 219 16.56 9.76 9.36
N GLY A 220 16.49 10.14 10.64
CA GLY A 220 17.02 9.36 11.76
C GLY A 220 16.09 8.18 12.14
N SER A 221 16.39 7.56 13.26
CA SER A 221 15.63 6.41 13.80
C SER A 221 14.34 6.79 14.55
N ASP A 222 14.09 8.08 14.73
CA ASP A 222 13.00 8.65 15.54
C ASP A 222 11.69 8.88 14.77
N VAL A 223 11.54 8.23 13.62
CA VAL A 223 10.34 8.33 12.79
C VAL A 223 9.34 7.22 13.10
N PRO A 224 8.02 7.49 12.99
CA PRO A 224 7.00 6.47 13.15
C PRO A 224 7.18 5.32 12.14
N ARG A 225 6.97 4.08 12.61
CA ARG A 225 6.87 2.94 11.69
C ARG A 225 5.62 3.08 10.83
N VAL A 226 5.73 2.69 9.56
CA VAL A 226 4.59 2.72 8.62
C VAL A 226 4.50 1.45 7.78
N SER A 227 3.35 1.25 7.16
CA SER A 227 3.14 0.14 6.22
C SER A 227 4.01 0.31 4.98
N GLY A 228 4.72 -0.76 4.58
CA GLY A 228 5.56 -0.76 3.36
C GLY A 228 6.95 -0.14 3.53
N SER A 229 7.42 0.10 4.76
CA SER A 229 8.76 0.64 5.03
C SER A 229 9.88 -0.40 5.07
N LEU A 230 9.55 -1.70 5.05
CA LEU A 230 10.56 -2.76 5.07
C LEU A 230 11.38 -2.79 3.78
N LEU A 231 12.68 -3.09 3.89
CA LEU A 231 13.59 -3.21 2.75
C LEU A 231 13.17 -4.31 1.77
N ALA A 232 12.60 -5.41 2.27
CA ALA A 232 12.05 -6.51 1.49
C ALA A 232 10.53 -6.45 1.52
N HIS A 233 9.90 -6.07 0.40
CA HIS A 233 8.45 -5.96 0.27
C HIS A 233 8.05 -5.98 -1.20
N TYR A 234 6.75 -6.19 -1.50
CA TYR A 234 6.18 -6.19 -2.86
C TYR A 234 6.77 -7.26 -3.79
N ALA A 235 7.30 -8.34 -3.22
CA ALA A 235 8.06 -9.33 -3.97
C ALA A 235 7.18 -10.37 -4.67
N PRO A 236 7.43 -10.68 -5.97
CA PRO A 236 6.96 -11.90 -6.60
C PRO A 236 7.66 -13.12 -5.99
N THR A 237 7.26 -14.33 -6.39
CA THR A 237 7.93 -15.58 -6.00
C THR A 237 9.21 -15.76 -6.81
N THR A 238 9.15 -15.44 -8.09
CA THR A 238 10.28 -15.49 -9.02
C THR A 238 11.33 -14.43 -8.66
N PRO A 239 12.61 -14.79 -8.56
CA PRO A 239 13.69 -13.84 -8.31
C PRO A 239 13.72 -12.71 -9.32
N MET A 240 13.95 -11.48 -8.85
CA MET A 240 14.02 -10.29 -9.68
C MET A 240 15.42 -9.70 -9.70
N VAL A 241 15.84 -9.19 -10.87
CA VAL A 241 17.09 -8.43 -11.02
C VAL A 241 16.87 -7.22 -11.93
N TRP A 242 17.72 -6.20 -11.76
CA TRP A 242 17.80 -5.10 -12.71
C TRP A 242 18.52 -5.52 -14.00
N SER A 243 18.16 -4.97 -15.13
CA SER A 243 18.79 -5.24 -16.42
C SER A 243 20.29 -4.84 -16.48
N SER A 244 20.73 -4.03 -15.53
CA SER A 244 22.14 -3.65 -15.34
C SER A 244 22.91 -4.60 -14.41
N ALA A 245 22.30 -5.66 -13.89
CA ALA A 245 22.96 -6.60 -12.99
C ALA A 245 23.88 -7.56 -13.74
N GLU A 246 24.97 -8.01 -13.08
CA GLU A 246 25.92 -8.96 -13.65
C GLU A 246 25.43 -10.41 -13.60
N ASN A 247 24.46 -10.72 -12.74
CA ASN A 247 23.94 -12.07 -12.47
C ASN A 247 22.62 -12.37 -13.18
N ILE A 248 22.47 -11.93 -14.43
CA ILE A 248 21.30 -12.24 -15.25
C ILE A 248 21.46 -13.67 -15.80
N ASN A 249 20.43 -14.51 -15.58
CA ASN A 249 20.39 -15.86 -16.14
C ASN A 249 20.39 -15.80 -17.67
N GLU A 250 21.08 -16.74 -18.33
CA GLU A 250 21.10 -16.82 -19.78
C GLU A 250 19.83 -17.49 -20.36
N THR A 251 19.14 -18.30 -19.53
CA THR A 251 17.95 -19.07 -19.93
C THR A 251 16.81 -18.84 -18.95
N SER A 252 15.58 -19.18 -19.39
CA SER A 252 14.36 -19.13 -18.59
C SER A 252 14.15 -17.79 -17.87
N ARG A 253 14.15 -16.69 -18.64
CA ARG A 253 13.96 -15.34 -18.12
C ARG A 253 12.81 -14.61 -18.82
N VAL A 254 12.12 -13.77 -18.05
CA VAL A 254 11.05 -12.89 -18.54
C VAL A 254 11.41 -11.44 -18.22
N ALA A 255 10.85 -10.49 -18.98
CA ALA A 255 11.22 -9.08 -18.84
C ALA A 255 10.05 -8.17 -18.49
N LEU A 256 10.35 -7.13 -17.69
CA LEU A 256 9.51 -5.95 -17.49
C LEU A 256 10.28 -4.72 -18.00
N TYR A 257 9.74 -4.03 -18.99
CA TYR A 257 10.45 -2.94 -19.67
C TYR A 257 9.53 -1.76 -20.03
N HIS A 258 10.11 -0.62 -20.42
CA HIS A 258 9.37 0.57 -20.80
C HIS A 258 9.90 1.29 -22.05
N SER A 259 11.20 1.18 -22.38
CA SER A 259 11.81 1.88 -23.51
C SER A 259 11.64 1.13 -24.84
N ASP A 260 11.85 1.84 -25.94
CA ASP A 260 11.86 1.24 -27.28
C ASP A 260 13.18 0.51 -27.58
N ASP A 261 14.26 0.86 -26.86
CA ASP A 261 15.60 0.34 -27.09
C ASP A 261 15.92 -0.94 -26.30
N PHE A 262 14.97 -1.43 -25.47
CA PHE A 262 15.18 -2.63 -24.67
C PHE A 262 15.27 -3.87 -25.58
N ALA A 263 16.38 -4.61 -25.48
CA ALA A 263 16.63 -5.79 -26.29
C ALA A 263 15.80 -7.00 -25.79
N LEU A 264 14.94 -7.55 -26.65
CA LEU A 264 13.95 -8.59 -26.29
C LEU A 264 14.32 -10.01 -26.76
N GLN A 265 15.35 -10.20 -27.59
CA GLN A 265 15.64 -11.47 -28.27
C GLN A 265 15.93 -12.64 -27.34
N ASP A 266 16.27 -12.37 -26.06
CA ASP A 266 16.71 -13.39 -25.11
C ASP A 266 15.65 -13.67 -24.00
N TYR A 267 14.42 -13.20 -24.16
CA TYR A 267 13.37 -13.36 -23.15
C TYR A 267 12.25 -14.24 -23.67
N GLU A 268 11.77 -15.20 -22.84
CA GLU A 268 10.65 -16.08 -23.18
C GLU A 268 9.34 -15.30 -23.29
N GLN A 269 9.16 -14.34 -22.39
CA GLN A 269 8.02 -13.41 -22.38
C GLN A 269 8.50 -12.04 -21.88
N ALA A 270 7.82 -10.99 -22.34
CA ALA A 270 8.11 -9.64 -21.92
C ALA A 270 6.83 -8.81 -21.82
N ILE A 271 6.75 -7.96 -20.80
CA ILE A 271 5.64 -7.02 -20.63
C ILE A 271 6.19 -5.60 -20.74
N ARG A 272 5.64 -4.82 -21.67
CA ARG A 272 5.94 -3.41 -21.80
C ARG A 272 4.95 -2.60 -20.99
N LEU A 273 5.46 -1.70 -20.14
CA LEU A 273 4.68 -0.67 -19.47
C LEU A 273 4.88 0.70 -20.15
N PRO A 274 3.96 1.65 -19.97
CA PRO A 274 4.12 3.00 -20.52
C PRO A 274 5.43 3.67 -20.07
N ASN A 275 6.10 4.38 -20.99
CA ASN A 275 7.33 5.11 -20.71
C ASN A 275 7.06 6.47 -20.02
N ASN A 276 6.26 6.42 -18.94
CA ASN A 276 6.04 7.50 -18.00
C ASN A 276 5.67 6.92 -16.63
N ALA A 277 6.06 7.61 -15.56
CA ALA A 277 5.95 7.09 -14.20
C ALA A 277 4.52 6.76 -13.77
N ILE A 278 3.52 7.55 -14.18
CA ILE A 278 2.10 7.35 -13.82
C ILE A 278 1.57 6.07 -14.48
N GLY A 279 1.76 5.92 -15.79
CA GLY A 279 1.31 4.75 -16.53
C GLY A 279 2.05 3.49 -16.10
N TYR A 280 3.34 3.60 -15.83
CA TYR A 280 4.16 2.50 -15.31
C TYR A 280 3.65 2.04 -13.93
N ALA A 281 3.44 2.96 -12.99
CA ALA A 281 2.92 2.69 -11.67
C ALA A 281 1.58 1.95 -11.72
N ARG A 282 0.66 2.40 -12.60
CA ARG A 282 -0.66 1.79 -12.78
C ARG A 282 -0.58 0.33 -13.20
N GLY A 283 0.34 -0.02 -14.10
CA GLY A 283 0.50 -1.38 -14.61
C GLY A 283 1.41 -2.28 -13.79
N LEU A 284 2.24 -1.73 -12.91
CA LEU A 284 3.36 -2.41 -12.26
C LEU A 284 2.98 -3.74 -11.59
N TYR A 285 2.06 -3.71 -10.65
CA TYR A 285 1.73 -4.91 -9.86
C TYR A 285 0.98 -5.98 -10.66
N HIS A 286 0.14 -5.56 -11.62
CA HIS A 286 -0.48 -6.51 -12.54
C HIS A 286 0.58 -7.19 -13.41
N ALA A 287 1.51 -6.43 -13.97
CA ALA A 287 2.62 -6.98 -14.77
C ALA A 287 3.51 -7.93 -13.95
N LEU A 288 3.88 -7.56 -12.72
CA LEU A 288 4.69 -8.43 -11.85
C LEU A 288 3.96 -9.74 -11.52
N ARG A 289 2.65 -9.71 -11.24
CA ARG A 289 1.85 -10.92 -10.99
C ARG A 289 1.75 -11.80 -12.24
N THR A 290 1.60 -11.19 -13.41
CA THR A 290 1.54 -11.91 -14.70
C THR A 290 2.90 -12.59 -14.98
N LEU A 291 4.01 -11.87 -14.83
CA LEU A 291 5.34 -12.42 -15.05
C LEU A 291 5.70 -13.53 -14.04
N ASP A 292 5.29 -13.38 -12.77
CA ASP A 292 5.45 -14.42 -11.74
C ASP A 292 4.69 -15.73 -12.10
N GLY A 293 3.58 -15.59 -12.82
CA GLY A 293 2.77 -16.72 -13.30
C GLY A 293 3.39 -17.55 -14.43
N TYR A 294 4.40 -17.05 -15.14
CA TYR A 294 5.12 -17.82 -16.17
C TYR A 294 6.08 -18.87 -15.61
N ALA A 295 6.33 -18.83 -14.29
CA ALA A 295 7.23 -19.74 -13.58
C ALA A 295 8.66 -19.79 -14.19
N ALA A 296 9.11 -18.65 -14.75
CA ALA A 296 10.48 -18.47 -15.20
C ALA A 296 11.46 -18.50 -14.00
N GLU A 297 12.75 -18.70 -14.28
CA GLU A 297 13.77 -18.67 -13.23
C GLU A 297 14.08 -17.25 -12.74
N GLN A 298 13.84 -16.23 -13.60
CA GLN A 298 14.19 -14.85 -13.27
C GLN A 298 13.28 -13.83 -13.99
N ILE A 299 12.91 -12.77 -13.27
CA ILE A 299 12.30 -11.56 -13.85
C ILE A 299 13.38 -10.48 -13.96
N VAL A 300 13.66 -10.05 -15.18
CA VAL A 300 14.60 -8.94 -15.45
C VAL A 300 13.81 -7.66 -15.62
N VAL A 301 14.18 -6.61 -14.88
CA VAL A 301 13.50 -5.31 -14.92
C VAL A 301 14.43 -4.29 -15.53
N GLU A 302 13.95 -3.59 -16.56
CA GLU A 302 14.70 -2.49 -17.16
C GLU A 302 14.96 -1.37 -16.15
N THR A 303 16.19 -0.83 -16.15
CA THR A 303 16.59 0.26 -15.26
C THR A 303 15.74 1.51 -15.52
N LEU A 304 15.17 2.11 -14.48
CA LEU A 304 14.28 3.25 -14.55
C LEU A 304 15.02 4.60 -14.56
N PRO A 305 14.41 5.67 -15.11
CA PRO A 305 14.90 7.03 -14.98
C PRO A 305 15.11 7.46 -13.53
N ASN A 306 16.07 8.39 -13.31
CA ASN A 306 16.48 8.82 -11.97
C ASN A 306 15.88 10.17 -11.54
N ASP A 307 14.75 10.57 -12.09
CA ASP A 307 14.04 11.80 -11.70
C ASP A 307 12.97 11.53 -10.63
N GLU A 308 12.44 12.60 -10.03
CA GLU A 308 11.50 12.55 -8.91
C GLU A 308 10.20 11.81 -9.25
N ALA A 309 9.71 11.92 -10.48
CA ALA A 309 8.46 11.28 -10.88
C ALA A 309 8.53 9.75 -10.72
N TRP A 310 9.72 9.16 -10.83
CA TRP A 310 9.94 7.72 -10.72
C TRP A 310 10.28 7.23 -9.31
N TYR A 311 10.42 8.12 -8.31
CA TYR A 311 10.80 7.72 -6.95
C TYR A 311 9.90 6.61 -6.37
N ALA A 312 8.59 6.74 -6.51
CA ALA A 312 7.66 5.74 -5.99
C ALA A 312 7.79 4.37 -6.67
N VAL A 313 7.87 4.35 -8.00
CA VAL A 313 8.03 3.10 -8.77
C VAL A 313 9.36 2.44 -8.45
N ARG A 314 10.44 3.23 -8.44
CA ARG A 314 11.79 2.74 -8.13
C ARG A 314 11.90 2.19 -6.71
N ASP A 315 11.30 2.85 -5.71
CA ASP A 315 11.25 2.35 -4.33
C ASP A 315 10.56 0.97 -4.28
N ARG A 316 9.42 0.80 -4.99
CA ARG A 316 8.70 -0.48 -5.06
C ARG A 316 9.53 -1.58 -5.70
N LEU A 317 10.17 -1.30 -6.82
CA LEU A 317 10.99 -2.29 -7.52
C LEU A 317 12.26 -2.64 -6.75
N ASN A 318 12.93 -1.68 -6.13
CA ASN A 318 14.09 -1.97 -5.26
C ASN A 318 13.72 -2.92 -4.12
N ARG A 319 12.58 -2.69 -3.44
CA ARG A 319 12.09 -3.57 -2.38
C ARG A 319 11.65 -4.93 -2.91
N ALA A 320 11.08 -4.99 -4.11
CA ALA A 320 10.68 -6.24 -4.75
C ALA A 320 11.90 -7.09 -5.13
N VAL A 321 12.95 -6.49 -5.68
CA VAL A 321 14.21 -7.15 -5.98
C VAL A 321 14.80 -7.75 -4.71
N VAL A 322 14.98 -6.96 -3.64
CA VAL A 322 15.51 -7.47 -2.36
C VAL A 322 14.61 -8.59 -1.79
N GLY A 323 13.30 -8.40 -1.81
CA GLY A 323 12.33 -9.35 -1.24
C GLY A 323 12.25 -10.68 -1.99
N SER A 324 12.40 -10.68 -3.31
CA SER A 324 12.34 -11.89 -4.14
C SER A 324 13.49 -12.85 -3.85
N HIS A 325 14.69 -12.32 -3.61
CA HIS A 325 15.86 -13.14 -3.22
C HIS A 325 15.72 -13.78 -1.84
N LEU A 326 15.14 -13.09 -0.86
CA LEU A 326 14.89 -13.65 0.46
C LEU A 326 13.85 -14.78 0.44
N SER A 327 12.84 -14.68 -0.42
CA SER A 327 11.80 -15.70 -0.60
C SER A 327 12.35 -16.99 -1.21
N SER A 328 13.26 -16.91 -2.17
CA SER A 328 13.90 -18.07 -2.83
C SER A 328 14.77 -18.88 -1.87
N HIS A 329 15.51 -18.23 -0.98
CA HIS A 329 16.32 -18.92 0.03
C HIS A 329 15.50 -19.67 1.10
N LEU A 330 14.31 -19.15 1.46
CA LEU A 330 13.41 -19.82 2.41
C LEU A 330 12.72 -21.04 1.78
N GLY A 331 12.44 -21.02 0.47
CA GLY A 331 11.89 -22.14 -0.29
C GLY A 331 12.87 -23.31 -0.40
N GLN A 332 14.13 -23.04 -0.72
CA GLN A 332 15.18 -24.05 -0.83
C GLN A 332 15.49 -24.76 0.51
N ASN A 333 15.45 -24.04 1.62
CA ASN A 333 15.64 -24.62 2.95
C ASN A 333 14.48 -25.51 3.42
N LYS A 334 13.26 -25.36 2.87
CA LYS A 334 12.14 -26.27 3.17
C LYS A 334 12.21 -27.55 2.35
N LEU A 335 12.64 -27.51 1.11
CA LEU A 335 12.83 -28.69 0.27
C LEU A 335 13.94 -29.61 0.83
N ASN A 336 15.05 -29.04 1.26
CA ASN A 336 16.16 -29.79 1.87
C ASN A 336 15.87 -30.41 3.26
N LYS A 337 14.77 -30.02 3.92
CA LYS A 337 14.30 -30.59 5.19
C LYS A 337 13.25 -31.70 5.04
N SER A 338 12.62 -31.82 3.85
CA SER A 338 11.66 -32.88 3.54
C SER A 338 12.30 -34.15 2.96
N GLU A 339 13.60 -34.09 2.65
CA GLU A 339 14.40 -35.22 2.13
C GLU A 339 15.35 -35.84 3.18
N LYS A 340 15.16 -35.50 4.45
CA LYS A 340 15.81 -36.12 5.61
C LYS A 340 14.72 -36.63 6.58
#